data_3838952101ae4f1ed71ab2004de775ce
#
_entry.id   3838952101ae4f1ed71ab2004de775ce
#
_cell.length_a   1.000
_cell.length_b   1.000
_cell.length_c   1.000
_cell.angle_alpha   90.00
_cell.angle_beta   90.00
_cell.angle_gamma   90.00
#
_symmetry.space_group_name_H-M   'P 1'
#
loop_
_entity.id
_entity.type
_entity.pdbx_description
1 polymer ?
#
loop_
_entity_poly.entity_id
_entity_poly.type
_entity_poly.pdbx_seq_one_letter_code
_entity_poly.pdbx_strand_id
1 'polypeptide(L)'
;MWNNFFVFILLLMSAVSCVNVPENGTIAAYSVSEDTVSVSIRGNVPVSGEWDAEWIHRYAADVDKLAERAAADSREEIDVLFFGSSSIRLWRGLEEMMAPLSVVNRGYGGATVRDILVNYDKLMAQYRPKAFVVFCDNDICGNQVDLSVSGVLDHYRLLFDRLDQDYPGVPVFFLSWKYSGLRAFMRDKQRLVNSIMADYASGSEQVTFVDVNSTLLLLDGDINPELFESDDLHINHDGYLLWTSMLKPHLMRVCER
;
A
#
# COMPACT_ATOMS: atom_id res chain seq x y z
N MET A 1 7.38 -56.92 34.52
CA MET A 1 6.93 -55.52 34.70
C MET A 1 7.45 -54.75 33.49
N TRP A 2 6.60 -54.54 32.51
CA TRP A 2 6.91 -53.80 31.29
C TRP A 2 6.17 -52.50 31.31
N ASN A 3 6.88 -51.35 31.36
CA ASN A 3 6.33 -50.02 31.27
C ASN A 3 6.24 -49.66 29.78
N ASN A 4 5.03 -49.56 29.26
CA ASN A 4 4.75 -48.97 27.95
C ASN A 4 4.69 -47.44 28.10
N PHE A 5 5.71 -46.75 27.55
CA PHE A 5 5.64 -45.34 27.25
C PHE A 5 4.91 -45.14 25.92
N PHE A 6 3.70 -44.63 25.97
CA PHE A 6 3.01 -44.10 24.79
C PHE A 6 3.54 -42.71 24.49
N VAL A 7 4.29 -42.59 23.40
CA VAL A 7 4.66 -41.30 22.83
C VAL A 7 3.50 -40.87 21.93
N PHE A 8 2.74 -39.84 22.37
CA PHE A 8 1.79 -39.15 21.52
C PHE A 8 2.58 -38.28 20.54
N ILE A 9 2.66 -38.67 19.28
CA ILE A 9 3.10 -37.80 18.20
C ILE A 9 1.89 -36.98 17.80
N LEU A 10 1.88 -35.72 18.18
CA LEU A 10 0.94 -34.72 17.67
C LEU A 10 1.33 -34.38 16.23
N LEU A 11 0.62 -34.96 15.27
CA LEU A 11 0.70 -34.53 13.87
C LEU A 11 0.01 -33.19 13.75
N LEU A 12 0.79 -32.11 13.70
CA LEU A 12 0.35 -30.81 13.26
C LEU A 12 0.06 -30.87 11.76
N MET A 13 -1.22 -30.98 11.42
CA MET A 13 -1.66 -30.79 10.04
C MET A 13 -1.57 -29.30 9.69
N SER A 14 -0.53 -28.91 8.98
CA SER A 14 -0.50 -27.64 8.26
C SER A 14 -1.54 -27.70 7.14
N ALA A 15 -2.59 -26.91 7.25
CA ALA A 15 -3.57 -26.76 6.19
C ALA A 15 -2.94 -26.00 5.02
N VAL A 16 -2.53 -26.74 3.99
CA VAL A 16 -2.18 -26.19 2.69
C VAL A 16 -3.49 -26.01 1.93
N SER A 17 -3.98 -24.80 1.83
CA SER A 17 -5.09 -24.49 0.93
C SER A 17 -4.56 -24.35 -0.49
N CYS A 18 -4.72 -25.38 -1.31
CA CYS A 18 -4.48 -25.30 -2.74
C CYS A 18 -5.67 -24.57 -3.38
N VAL A 19 -5.44 -23.40 -3.95
CA VAL A 19 -6.37 -22.72 -4.84
C VAL A 19 -6.13 -23.25 -6.25
N ASN A 20 -7.16 -23.79 -6.90
CA ASN A 20 -7.09 -24.18 -8.30
C ASN A 20 -6.88 -22.96 -9.18
N VAL A 21 -5.75 -22.89 -9.86
CA VAL A 21 -5.40 -21.86 -10.84
C VAL A 21 -5.57 -22.46 -12.24
N PRO A 22 -6.16 -21.77 -13.23
CA PRO A 22 -6.24 -22.24 -14.61
C PRO A 22 -4.87 -22.41 -15.24
N GLU A 23 -4.75 -23.27 -16.22
CA GLU A 23 -3.53 -23.88 -16.79
C GLU A 23 -2.41 -22.94 -17.31
N ASN A 24 -2.54 -21.61 -17.19
CA ASN A 24 -1.53 -20.66 -17.66
C ASN A 24 -1.09 -19.63 -16.58
N GLY A 25 -1.32 -19.89 -15.33
CA GLY A 25 -0.98 -18.95 -14.25
C GLY A 25 0.08 -19.51 -13.29
N THR A 26 1.00 -18.67 -12.90
CA THR A 26 2.02 -19.03 -11.92
C THR A 26 1.43 -19.05 -10.50
N ILE A 27 1.73 -20.11 -9.76
CA ILE A 27 1.20 -20.37 -8.43
C ILE A 27 1.94 -19.51 -7.41
N ALA A 28 1.21 -18.71 -6.63
CA ALA A 28 1.70 -18.17 -5.36
C ALA A 28 1.40 -19.18 -4.25
N ALA A 29 2.42 -19.70 -3.58
CA ALA A 29 2.24 -20.58 -2.43
C ALA A 29 2.38 -19.76 -1.15
N TYR A 30 1.39 -19.82 -0.27
CA TYR A 30 1.44 -19.24 1.06
C TYR A 30 1.58 -20.36 2.09
N SER A 31 2.49 -20.18 3.03
CA SER A 31 2.49 -20.96 4.25
C SER A 31 2.32 -20.02 5.44
N VAL A 32 1.29 -20.25 6.22
CA VAL A 32 1.06 -19.55 7.49
C VAL A 32 1.39 -20.54 8.59
N SER A 33 2.43 -20.26 9.36
CA SER A 33 2.64 -20.86 10.68
C SER A 33 2.32 -19.82 11.75
N GLU A 34 1.99 -20.24 12.97
CA GLU A 34 1.63 -19.31 14.04
C GLU A 34 2.67 -18.21 14.33
N ASP A 35 3.92 -18.38 13.87
CA ASP A 35 5.04 -17.47 14.15
C ASP A 35 5.73 -16.88 12.90
N THR A 36 5.41 -17.35 11.68
CA THR A 36 6.06 -16.86 10.46
C THR A 36 5.14 -16.90 9.24
N VAL A 37 5.08 -15.82 8.50
CA VAL A 37 4.44 -15.74 7.18
C VAL A 37 5.53 -15.59 6.13
N SER A 38 5.74 -16.59 5.30
CA SER A 38 6.64 -16.48 4.15
C SER A 38 5.82 -16.38 2.86
N VAL A 39 6.09 -15.32 2.08
CA VAL A 39 5.45 -15.10 0.78
C VAL A 39 6.49 -15.30 -0.30
N SER A 40 6.32 -16.33 -1.12
CA SER A 40 7.14 -16.55 -2.32
C SER A 40 6.26 -16.33 -3.54
N ILE A 41 6.58 -15.33 -4.35
CA ILE A 41 5.80 -14.98 -5.52
C ILE A 41 6.68 -15.16 -6.77
N ARG A 42 6.22 -15.93 -7.72
CA ARG A 42 6.84 -16.09 -9.05
C ARG A 42 5.75 -15.99 -10.13
N GLY A 43 5.94 -15.12 -11.09
CA GLY A 43 5.18 -15.06 -12.34
C GLY A 43 4.61 -13.70 -12.71
N ASN A 44 4.53 -13.44 -13.99
CA ASN A 44 3.82 -12.29 -14.56
C ASN A 44 2.32 -12.54 -14.42
N VAL A 45 1.63 -11.74 -13.60
CA VAL A 45 0.17 -11.69 -13.60
C VAL A 45 -0.24 -10.68 -14.67
N PRO A 46 -1.04 -11.07 -15.67
CA PRO A 46 -1.50 -10.11 -16.69
C PRO A 46 -2.34 -9.03 -16.02
N VAL A 47 -2.03 -7.76 -16.25
CA VAL A 47 -2.86 -6.62 -15.83
C VAL A 47 -4.24 -6.63 -16.54
N SER A 48 -4.40 -7.48 -17.54
CA SER A 48 -5.61 -7.71 -18.34
C SER A 48 -6.59 -8.73 -17.72
N GLY A 49 -6.56 -8.97 -16.41
CA GLY A 49 -7.65 -9.68 -15.75
C GLY A 49 -8.95 -8.90 -15.92
N GLU A 50 -10.04 -9.61 -16.19
CA GLU A 50 -11.40 -9.11 -16.45
C GLU A 50 -11.89 -8.19 -15.32
N TRP A 51 -11.53 -6.91 -15.42
CA TRP A 51 -12.17 -5.87 -14.63
C TRP A 51 -13.37 -5.37 -15.42
N ASP A 52 -14.52 -5.31 -14.79
CA ASP A 52 -15.70 -4.82 -15.50
C ASP A 52 -15.52 -3.34 -15.91
N ALA A 53 -16.24 -2.95 -16.97
CA ALA A 53 -16.10 -1.61 -17.54
C ALA A 53 -16.53 -0.49 -16.56
N GLU A 54 -17.45 -0.77 -15.63
CA GLU A 54 -17.90 0.17 -14.62
C GLU A 54 -16.78 0.46 -13.62
N TRP A 55 -16.07 -0.57 -13.18
CA TRP A 55 -14.92 -0.42 -12.30
C TRP A 55 -13.80 0.42 -12.93
N ILE A 56 -13.47 0.13 -14.19
CA ILE A 56 -12.41 0.85 -14.93
C ILE A 56 -12.68 2.36 -15.00
N HIS A 57 -13.94 2.76 -15.10
CA HIS A 57 -14.33 4.15 -15.33
C HIS A 57 -14.80 4.90 -14.10
N ARG A 58 -14.92 4.25 -12.92
CA ARG A 58 -15.54 4.86 -11.73
C ARG A 58 -14.85 6.13 -11.22
N TYR A 59 -13.56 6.33 -11.50
CA TYR A 59 -12.80 7.52 -11.11
C TYR A 59 -12.25 8.31 -12.29
N ALA A 60 -12.72 8.07 -13.50
CA ALA A 60 -12.22 8.73 -14.70
C ALA A 60 -12.20 10.25 -14.57
N ALA A 61 -13.29 10.86 -14.07
CA ALA A 61 -13.39 12.32 -13.90
C ALA A 61 -12.36 12.90 -12.91
N ASP A 62 -12.06 12.19 -11.82
CA ASP A 62 -11.07 12.65 -10.83
C ASP A 62 -9.65 12.52 -11.39
N VAL A 63 -9.38 11.42 -12.08
CA VAL A 63 -8.07 11.17 -12.70
C VAL A 63 -7.84 12.11 -13.90
N ASP A 64 -8.86 12.42 -14.70
CA ASP A 64 -8.74 13.38 -15.79
C ASP A 64 -8.39 14.78 -15.28
N LYS A 65 -9.00 15.24 -14.16
CA LYS A 65 -8.60 16.50 -13.51
C LYS A 65 -7.14 16.46 -13.02
N LEU A 66 -6.67 15.32 -12.52
CA LEU A 66 -5.27 15.18 -12.17
C LEU A 66 -4.37 15.24 -13.42
N ALA A 67 -4.74 14.62 -14.52
CA ALA A 67 -4.01 14.68 -15.79
C ALA A 67 -3.97 16.11 -16.36
N GLU A 68 -5.10 16.84 -16.31
CA GLU A 68 -5.16 18.27 -16.70
C GLU A 68 -4.21 19.15 -15.86
N ARG A 69 -4.18 18.93 -14.54
CA ARG A 69 -3.23 19.64 -13.65
C ARG A 69 -1.79 19.32 -13.99
N ALA A 70 -1.50 18.06 -14.31
CA ALA A 70 -0.17 17.65 -14.74
C ALA A 70 0.21 18.34 -16.06
N ALA A 71 -0.67 18.38 -17.04
CA ALA A 71 -0.43 19.05 -18.32
C ALA A 71 -0.19 20.58 -18.17
N ALA A 72 -0.73 21.20 -17.13
CA ALA A 72 -0.52 22.59 -16.79
C ALA A 72 0.72 22.84 -15.93
N ASP A 73 1.32 21.80 -15.33
CA ASP A 73 2.54 21.89 -14.53
C ASP A 73 3.76 21.89 -15.46
N SER A 74 4.62 22.88 -15.34
CA SER A 74 5.84 22.98 -16.14
C SER A 74 6.98 22.08 -15.62
N ARG A 75 6.80 21.48 -14.44
CA ARG A 75 7.81 20.61 -13.84
C ARG A 75 7.74 19.21 -14.45
N GLU A 76 8.84 18.71 -14.95
CA GLU A 76 9.02 17.30 -15.30
C GLU A 76 9.85 16.60 -14.23
N GLU A 77 10.97 17.20 -13.84
CA GLU A 77 11.84 16.70 -12.78
C GLU A 77 11.30 17.15 -11.42
N ILE A 78 11.00 16.20 -10.55
CA ILE A 78 10.52 16.44 -9.19
C ILE A 78 11.22 15.50 -8.22
N ASP A 79 11.28 15.87 -6.95
CA ASP A 79 11.89 14.98 -5.97
C ASP A 79 10.96 13.81 -5.62
N VAL A 80 9.66 14.07 -5.35
CA VAL A 80 8.77 12.99 -4.90
C VAL A 80 7.38 13.10 -5.51
N LEU A 81 6.90 11.98 -6.05
CA LEU A 81 5.51 11.84 -6.47
C LEU A 81 4.73 11.04 -5.43
N PHE A 82 3.72 11.67 -4.84
CA PHE A 82 2.78 11.06 -3.91
C PHE A 82 1.53 10.62 -4.65
N PHE A 83 1.14 9.36 -4.51
CA PHE A 83 -0.07 8.85 -5.14
C PHE A 83 -0.80 7.84 -4.24
N GLY A 84 -2.08 7.62 -4.51
CA GLY A 84 -2.90 6.71 -3.73
C GLY A 84 -4.29 7.26 -3.45
N SER A 85 -4.81 6.95 -2.27
CA SER A 85 -6.20 7.21 -1.90
C SER A 85 -6.43 8.59 -1.28
N SER A 86 -7.58 8.75 -0.62
CA SER A 86 -7.99 10.00 0.03
C SER A 86 -6.97 10.53 1.04
N SER A 87 -6.23 9.67 1.74
CA SER A 87 -5.23 10.13 2.69
C SER A 87 -4.06 10.85 2.00
N ILE A 88 -3.73 10.51 0.75
CA ILE A 88 -2.80 11.32 -0.05
C ILE A 88 -3.50 12.60 -0.54
N ARG A 89 -4.70 12.47 -1.13
CA ARG A 89 -5.46 13.63 -1.66
C ARG A 89 -5.68 14.72 -0.61
N LEU A 90 -5.98 14.33 0.63
CA LEU A 90 -6.32 15.24 1.72
C LEU A 90 -5.11 15.77 2.49
N TRP A 91 -3.89 15.37 2.12
CA TRP A 91 -2.67 15.89 2.74
C TRP A 91 -2.47 17.36 2.37
N ARG A 92 -3.25 18.21 3.04
CA ARG A 92 -3.16 19.66 2.84
C ARG A 92 -1.82 20.19 3.36
N GLY A 93 -1.21 21.10 2.62
CA GLY A 93 0.13 21.61 2.97
C GLY A 93 1.27 20.61 2.73
N LEU A 94 1.07 19.57 1.92
CA LEU A 94 2.09 18.56 1.62
C LEU A 94 3.40 19.21 1.15
N GLU A 95 3.34 20.18 0.25
CA GLU A 95 4.52 20.88 -0.29
C GLU A 95 5.28 21.61 0.82
N GLU A 96 4.57 22.32 1.71
CA GLU A 96 5.16 23.04 2.84
C GLU A 96 5.79 22.08 3.85
N MET A 97 5.08 20.99 4.18
CA MET A 97 5.56 19.98 5.11
C MET A 97 6.79 19.24 4.59
N MET A 98 6.86 19.01 3.29
CA MET A 98 7.98 18.32 2.63
C MET A 98 9.12 19.25 2.22
N ALA A 99 8.96 20.58 2.28
CA ALA A 99 10.03 21.51 1.91
C ALA A 99 11.38 21.14 2.58
N PRO A 100 12.54 21.18 1.88
CA PRO A 100 12.74 21.82 0.57
C PRO A 100 12.46 20.91 -0.66
N LEU A 101 11.93 19.70 -0.48
CA LEU A 101 11.67 18.78 -1.57
C LEU A 101 10.56 19.30 -2.51
N SER A 102 10.80 19.17 -3.82
CA SER A 102 9.77 19.40 -4.84
C SER A 102 8.84 18.19 -4.91
N VAL A 103 7.59 18.33 -4.47
CA VAL A 103 6.64 17.21 -4.41
C VAL A 103 5.41 17.45 -5.26
N VAL A 104 4.78 16.36 -5.71
CA VAL A 104 3.51 16.39 -6.44
C VAL A 104 2.52 15.42 -5.81
N ASN A 105 1.29 15.88 -5.59
CA ASN A 105 0.19 15.07 -5.04
C ASN A 105 -0.73 14.57 -6.16
N ARG A 106 -0.78 13.26 -6.36
CA ARG A 106 -1.61 12.56 -7.36
C ARG A 106 -2.64 11.62 -6.69
N GLY A 107 -2.97 11.87 -5.42
CA GLY A 107 -4.00 11.13 -4.70
C GLY A 107 -5.41 11.50 -5.14
N TYR A 108 -6.34 10.53 -5.08
CA TYR A 108 -7.77 10.76 -5.30
C TYR A 108 -8.63 9.92 -4.35
N GLY A 109 -9.85 10.38 -4.09
CA GLY A 109 -10.71 9.80 -3.05
C GLY A 109 -11.20 8.40 -3.41
N GLY A 110 -11.16 7.49 -2.44
CA GLY A 110 -11.72 6.13 -2.59
C GLY A 110 -10.90 5.16 -3.45
N ALA A 111 -9.73 5.58 -3.94
CA ALA A 111 -8.88 4.73 -4.76
C ALA A 111 -8.49 3.44 -4.04
N THR A 112 -8.54 2.33 -4.74
CA THR A 112 -7.92 1.04 -4.42
C THR A 112 -6.64 0.87 -5.22
N VAL A 113 -5.80 -0.10 -4.88
CA VAL A 113 -4.60 -0.38 -5.69
C VAL A 113 -4.97 -0.81 -7.12
N ARG A 114 -6.13 -1.45 -7.32
CA ARG A 114 -6.67 -1.74 -8.67
C ARG A 114 -6.95 -0.47 -9.47
N ASP A 115 -7.55 0.55 -8.84
CA ASP A 115 -7.80 1.83 -9.49
C ASP A 115 -6.49 2.54 -9.86
N ILE A 116 -5.46 2.43 -9.02
CA ILE A 116 -4.13 2.96 -9.31
C ILE A 116 -3.55 2.27 -10.56
N LEU A 117 -3.64 0.94 -10.65
CA LEU A 117 -3.14 0.18 -11.79
C LEU A 117 -3.86 0.53 -13.09
N VAL A 118 -5.20 0.66 -13.06
CA VAL A 118 -6.00 1.09 -14.23
C VAL A 118 -5.61 2.47 -14.73
N ASN A 119 -5.38 3.40 -13.80
CA ASN A 119 -5.13 4.81 -14.10
C ASN A 119 -3.63 5.16 -14.11
N TYR A 120 -2.76 4.17 -14.04
CA TYR A 120 -1.33 4.33 -13.85
C TYR A 120 -0.71 5.36 -14.80
N ASP A 121 -0.92 5.22 -16.12
CA ASP A 121 -0.30 6.11 -17.11
C ASP A 121 -0.70 7.58 -16.92
N LYS A 122 -1.96 7.84 -16.56
CA LYS A 122 -2.43 9.19 -16.25
C LYS A 122 -1.88 9.72 -14.94
N LEU A 123 -1.68 8.85 -13.94
CA LEU A 123 -1.16 9.24 -12.64
C LEU A 123 0.33 9.58 -12.69
N MET A 124 1.10 8.80 -13.44
CA MET A 124 2.54 8.96 -13.56
C MET A 124 2.94 10.02 -14.59
N ALA A 125 2.03 10.34 -15.54
CA ALA A 125 2.26 11.20 -16.71
C ALA A 125 3.25 12.34 -16.47
N GLN A 126 4.16 12.55 -17.40
CA GLN A 126 5.19 13.58 -17.54
C GLN A 126 6.22 13.71 -16.39
N TYR A 127 5.94 13.23 -15.19
CA TYR A 127 6.84 13.40 -14.05
C TYR A 127 7.95 12.34 -14.03
N ARG A 128 9.15 12.81 -13.68
CA ARG A 128 10.34 12.00 -13.43
C ARG A 128 10.79 12.20 -11.99
N PRO A 129 10.15 11.50 -11.05
CA PRO A 129 10.47 11.64 -9.65
C PRO A 129 11.76 10.89 -9.28
N LYS A 130 12.44 11.36 -8.23
CA LYS A 130 13.53 10.64 -7.57
C LYS A 130 13.03 9.60 -6.57
N ALA A 131 11.78 9.71 -6.13
CA ALA A 131 11.13 8.76 -5.24
C ALA A 131 9.61 8.77 -5.43
N PHE A 132 8.99 7.64 -5.13
CA PHE A 132 7.53 7.49 -5.03
C PHE A 132 7.10 7.31 -3.59
N VAL A 133 5.93 7.84 -3.24
CA VAL A 133 5.23 7.56 -1.98
C VAL A 133 3.83 7.07 -2.29
N VAL A 134 3.48 5.90 -1.78
CA VAL A 134 2.16 5.30 -1.99
C VAL A 134 1.44 5.02 -0.68
N PHE A 135 0.16 5.40 -0.63
CA PHE A 135 -0.78 5.00 0.41
C PHE A 135 -2.16 4.69 -0.20
N CYS A 136 -2.63 3.46 -0.05
CA CYS A 136 -3.93 3.04 -0.54
C CYS A 136 -4.47 1.89 0.31
N ASP A 137 -5.51 2.14 1.11
CA ASP A 137 -6.05 1.21 2.10
C ASP A 137 -7.53 0.83 1.88
N ASN A 138 -8.08 1.18 0.69
CA ASN A 138 -9.50 0.95 0.40
C ASN A 138 -9.80 -0.43 -0.18
N ASP A 139 -8.78 -1.25 -0.44
CA ASP A 139 -8.96 -2.60 -0.96
C ASP A 139 -9.58 -3.56 0.06
N ILE A 140 -9.47 -3.23 1.36
CA ILE A 140 -10.12 -3.93 2.47
C ILE A 140 -10.72 -2.88 3.40
N CYS A 141 -12.00 -2.60 3.23
CA CYS A 141 -12.70 -1.56 3.99
C CYS A 141 -14.11 -1.96 4.48
N GLY A 142 -14.50 -3.24 4.32
CA GLY A 142 -15.78 -3.77 4.73
C GLY A 142 -16.85 -3.78 3.63
N ASN A 143 -16.45 -3.60 2.37
CA ASN A 143 -17.33 -3.63 1.23
C ASN A 143 -17.42 -5.03 0.58
N GLN A 144 -18.46 -5.26 -0.22
CA GLN A 144 -18.64 -6.53 -0.94
C GLN A 144 -17.54 -6.79 -1.99
N VAL A 145 -16.87 -5.73 -2.43
CA VAL A 145 -15.80 -5.77 -3.44
C VAL A 145 -14.39 -5.80 -2.82
N ASP A 146 -14.31 -5.95 -1.49
CA ASP A 146 -13.03 -6.08 -0.81
C ASP A 146 -12.22 -7.25 -1.35
N LEU A 147 -10.94 -7.03 -1.50
CA LEU A 147 -10.00 -8.09 -1.83
C LEU A 147 -9.70 -8.96 -0.60
N SER A 148 -9.24 -10.17 -0.84
CA SER A 148 -8.49 -10.91 0.18
C SER A 148 -7.15 -10.22 0.43
N VAL A 149 -6.54 -10.48 1.57
CA VAL A 149 -5.18 -9.96 1.88
C VAL A 149 -4.18 -10.36 0.78
N SER A 150 -4.24 -11.62 0.31
CA SER A 150 -3.41 -12.08 -0.81
C SER A 150 -3.66 -11.28 -2.09
N GLY A 151 -4.93 -11.02 -2.43
CA GLY A 151 -5.26 -10.23 -3.61
C GLY A 151 -4.72 -8.79 -3.55
N VAL A 152 -4.74 -8.17 -2.36
CA VAL A 152 -4.12 -6.85 -2.16
C VAL A 152 -2.62 -6.91 -2.46
N LEU A 153 -1.93 -7.91 -1.91
CA LEU A 153 -0.48 -8.07 -2.10
C LEU A 153 -0.11 -8.32 -3.55
N ASP A 154 -0.89 -9.15 -4.26
CA ASP A 154 -0.67 -9.41 -5.67
C ASP A 154 -0.79 -8.12 -6.51
N HIS A 155 -1.75 -7.26 -6.19
CA HIS A 155 -1.91 -5.98 -6.89
C HIS A 155 -0.80 -4.96 -6.55
N TYR A 156 -0.36 -4.89 -5.28
CA TYR A 156 0.79 -4.05 -4.94
C TYR A 156 2.07 -4.51 -5.63
N ARG A 157 2.27 -5.81 -5.74
CA ARG A 157 3.40 -6.35 -6.47
C ARG A 157 3.37 -5.95 -7.94
N LEU A 158 2.21 -6.09 -8.61
CA LEU A 158 2.05 -5.62 -10.01
C LEU A 158 2.39 -4.14 -10.14
N LEU A 159 1.97 -3.33 -9.17
CA LEU A 159 2.27 -1.91 -9.14
C LEU A 159 3.78 -1.65 -8.99
N PHE A 160 4.45 -2.34 -8.08
CA PHE A 160 5.89 -2.18 -7.88
C PHE A 160 6.70 -2.69 -9.06
N ASP A 161 6.33 -3.85 -9.63
CA ASP A 161 6.97 -4.39 -10.84
C ASP A 161 6.87 -3.39 -12.01
N ARG A 162 5.71 -2.74 -12.17
CA ARG A 162 5.51 -1.74 -13.20
C ARG A 162 6.31 -0.46 -12.94
N LEU A 163 6.35 0.00 -11.70
CA LEU A 163 7.20 1.15 -11.33
C LEU A 163 8.69 0.86 -11.58
N ASP A 164 9.18 -0.35 -11.29
CA ASP A 164 10.56 -0.73 -11.55
C ASP A 164 10.89 -0.80 -13.05
N GLN A 165 9.93 -1.24 -13.88
CA GLN A 165 10.08 -1.27 -15.34
C GLN A 165 10.13 0.14 -15.94
N ASP A 166 9.22 1.03 -15.50
CA ASP A 166 9.07 2.36 -16.09
C ASP A 166 10.06 3.38 -15.49
N TYR A 167 10.47 3.16 -14.21
CA TYR A 167 11.37 4.02 -13.44
C TYR A 167 12.44 3.19 -12.72
N PRO A 168 13.37 2.55 -13.47
CA PRO A 168 14.33 1.63 -12.90
C PRO A 168 15.23 2.31 -11.86
N GLY A 169 15.30 1.70 -10.68
CA GLY A 169 16.11 2.17 -9.56
C GLY A 169 15.51 3.35 -8.77
N VAL A 170 14.30 3.81 -9.12
CA VAL A 170 13.59 4.82 -8.31
C VAL A 170 12.90 4.14 -7.13
N PRO A 171 13.23 4.52 -5.88
CA PRO A 171 12.66 3.89 -4.69
C PRO A 171 11.20 4.24 -4.48
N VAL A 172 10.47 3.29 -3.90
CA VAL A 172 9.06 3.41 -3.54
C VAL A 172 8.92 3.32 -2.02
N PHE A 173 8.35 4.33 -1.39
CA PHE A 173 8.02 4.35 0.02
C PHE A 173 6.55 3.96 0.20
N PHE A 174 6.34 2.75 0.71
CA PHE A 174 5.01 2.26 1.06
C PHE A 174 4.68 2.70 2.48
N LEU A 175 3.65 3.53 2.64
CA LEU A 175 3.16 3.92 3.96
C LEU A 175 2.27 2.82 4.52
N SER A 176 2.52 2.40 5.76
CA SER A 176 1.69 1.40 6.43
C SER A 176 0.22 1.81 6.43
N TRP A 177 -0.68 0.86 6.25
CA TRP A 177 -2.11 1.09 6.36
C TRP A 177 -2.45 1.55 7.77
N LYS A 178 -3.11 2.69 7.89
CA LYS A 178 -3.52 3.25 9.17
C LYS A 178 -4.75 2.54 9.72
N TYR A 179 -4.77 2.35 11.03
CA TYR A 179 -5.99 2.01 11.73
C TYR A 179 -6.82 3.28 11.93
N SER A 180 -8.14 3.14 11.94
CA SER A 180 -9.07 4.26 12.13
C SER A 180 -10.31 3.80 12.87
N GLY A 181 -10.97 4.70 13.59
CA GLY A 181 -12.16 4.39 14.36
C GLY A 181 -13.27 3.83 13.47
N LEU A 182 -13.50 4.46 12.32
CA LEU A 182 -14.51 4.00 11.35
C LEU A 182 -14.25 2.58 10.82
N ARG A 183 -13.00 2.13 10.76
CA ARG A 183 -12.59 0.81 10.25
C ARG A 183 -12.01 -0.11 11.34
N ALA A 184 -12.33 0.13 12.61
CA ALA A 184 -11.81 -0.66 13.72
C ALA A 184 -12.06 -2.17 13.55
N PHE A 185 -13.19 -2.56 12.94
CA PHE A 185 -13.55 -3.94 12.63
C PHE A 185 -12.64 -4.60 11.56
N MET A 186 -11.83 -3.83 10.82
CA MET A 186 -10.87 -4.33 9.83
C MET A 186 -9.43 -4.36 10.35
N ARG A 187 -9.20 -3.95 11.61
CA ARG A 187 -7.86 -3.79 12.19
C ARG A 187 -6.97 -5.01 12.02
N ASP A 188 -7.50 -6.21 12.23
CA ASP A 188 -6.70 -7.44 12.10
C ASP A 188 -6.23 -7.70 10.67
N LYS A 189 -7.09 -7.44 9.69
CA LYS A 189 -6.70 -7.56 8.27
C LYS A 189 -5.69 -6.49 7.88
N GLN A 190 -5.87 -5.24 8.34
CA GLN A 190 -4.92 -4.15 8.10
C GLN A 190 -3.56 -4.45 8.75
N ARG A 191 -3.56 -5.00 9.96
CA ARG A 191 -2.33 -5.44 10.64
C ARG A 191 -1.62 -6.52 9.84
N LEU A 192 -2.35 -7.50 9.31
CA LEU A 192 -1.78 -8.56 8.50
C LEU A 192 -1.17 -8.01 7.20
N VAL A 193 -1.86 -7.09 6.50
CA VAL A 193 -1.30 -6.42 5.33
C VAL A 193 -0.01 -5.68 5.69
N ASN A 194 -0.01 -4.91 6.78
CA ASN A 194 1.18 -4.18 7.23
C ASN A 194 2.35 -5.12 7.53
N SER A 195 2.10 -6.24 8.23
CA SER A 195 3.15 -7.23 8.53
C SER A 195 3.76 -7.82 7.26
N ILE A 196 2.93 -8.26 6.32
CA ILE A 196 3.41 -8.88 5.08
C ILE A 196 4.12 -7.84 4.19
N MET A 197 3.64 -6.60 4.14
CA MET A 197 4.30 -5.53 3.39
C MET A 197 5.65 -5.13 3.99
N ALA A 198 5.77 -5.16 5.32
CA ALA A 198 7.06 -4.95 5.99
C ALA A 198 8.05 -6.08 5.65
N ASP A 199 7.60 -7.33 5.66
CA ASP A 199 8.42 -8.49 5.27
C ASP A 199 8.83 -8.40 3.78
N TYR A 200 7.89 -8.07 2.90
CA TYR A 200 8.18 -7.86 1.48
C TYR A 200 9.26 -6.78 1.28
N ALA A 201 9.10 -5.63 1.92
CA ALA A 201 10.04 -4.52 1.82
C ALA A 201 11.42 -4.87 2.37
N SER A 202 11.51 -5.72 3.40
CA SER A 202 12.80 -6.15 3.98
C SER A 202 13.67 -6.93 2.99
N GLY A 203 13.05 -7.58 2.01
CA GLY A 203 13.74 -8.31 0.93
C GLY A 203 13.80 -7.55 -0.40
N SER A 204 13.34 -6.30 -0.47
CA SER A 204 13.28 -5.48 -1.68
C SER A 204 14.34 -4.39 -1.66
N GLU A 205 15.04 -4.21 -2.78
CA GLU A 205 15.94 -3.06 -2.98
C GLU A 205 15.17 -1.79 -3.37
N GLN A 206 13.97 -1.95 -3.94
CA GLN A 206 13.14 -0.85 -4.45
C GLN A 206 12.16 -0.33 -3.40
N VAL A 207 11.52 -1.20 -2.61
CA VAL A 207 10.41 -0.84 -1.72
C VAL A 207 10.88 -0.67 -0.29
N THR A 208 10.56 0.46 0.31
CA THR A 208 10.79 0.74 1.72
C THR A 208 9.43 0.86 2.43
N PHE A 209 9.21 0.04 3.46
CA PHE A 209 8.05 0.16 4.34
C PHE A 209 8.29 1.27 5.36
N VAL A 210 7.35 2.21 5.47
CA VAL A 210 7.37 3.29 6.46
C VAL A 210 6.18 3.12 7.39
N ASP A 211 6.45 2.80 8.66
CA ASP A 211 5.39 2.64 9.66
C ASP A 211 4.86 3.99 10.15
N VAL A 212 3.94 4.55 9.40
CA VAL A 212 3.23 5.77 9.78
C VAL A 212 2.04 5.48 10.71
N ASN A 213 1.54 4.23 10.74
CA ASN A 213 0.41 3.85 11.56
C ASN A 213 0.74 3.94 13.06
N SER A 214 1.93 3.51 13.48
CA SER A 214 2.35 3.55 14.88
C SER A 214 2.27 4.95 15.49
N THR A 215 2.44 6.00 14.68
CA THR A 215 2.36 7.39 15.16
C THR A 215 0.93 7.85 15.48
N LEU A 216 -0.07 7.11 15.03
CA LEU A 216 -1.48 7.40 15.25
C LEU A 216 -2.06 6.64 16.45
N LEU A 217 -1.23 5.89 17.18
CA LEU A 217 -1.67 5.07 18.31
C LEU A 217 -1.23 5.69 19.65
N LEU A 218 -2.04 5.45 20.65
CA LEU A 218 -1.71 5.68 22.05
C LEU A 218 -0.73 4.60 22.55
N LEU A 219 -0.16 4.79 23.74
CA LEU A 219 0.82 3.87 24.34
C LEU A 219 0.24 2.46 24.62
N ASP A 220 -1.06 2.36 24.84
CA ASP A 220 -1.78 1.09 25.01
C ASP A 220 -2.10 0.40 23.68
N GLY A 221 -1.77 1.05 22.56
CA GLY A 221 -2.01 0.56 21.21
C GLY A 221 -3.37 0.91 20.64
N ASP A 222 -4.21 1.64 21.36
CA ASP A 222 -5.48 2.13 20.84
C ASP A 222 -5.28 3.33 19.89
N ILE A 223 -6.27 3.56 19.03
CA ILE A 223 -6.26 4.67 18.09
C ILE A 223 -6.37 5.99 18.89
N ASN A 224 -5.49 6.94 18.60
CA ASN A 224 -5.60 8.28 19.17
C ASN A 224 -6.64 9.11 18.38
N PRO A 225 -7.86 9.33 18.91
CA PRO A 225 -8.92 10.00 18.17
C PRO A 225 -8.60 11.48 17.89
N GLU A 226 -7.71 12.11 18.66
CA GLU A 226 -7.31 13.52 18.48
C GLU A 226 -6.55 13.76 17.16
N LEU A 227 -6.05 12.70 16.52
CA LEU A 227 -5.31 12.77 15.27
C LEU A 227 -6.20 12.58 14.02
N PHE A 228 -7.51 12.46 14.22
CA PHE A 228 -8.46 12.23 13.15
C PHE A 228 -9.46 13.38 12.99
N GLU A 229 -10.01 13.49 11.79
CA GLU A 229 -11.17 14.34 11.52
C GLU A 229 -12.42 13.74 12.16
N SER A 230 -13.52 14.50 12.18
CA SER A 230 -14.80 14.09 12.78
C SER A 230 -15.44 12.84 12.15
N ASP A 231 -14.89 12.34 11.03
CA ASP A 231 -15.35 11.13 10.36
C ASP A 231 -14.65 9.85 10.87
N ASP A 232 -13.77 9.98 11.85
CA ASP A 232 -12.99 8.88 12.44
C ASP A 232 -12.22 8.03 11.42
N LEU A 233 -11.99 8.55 10.21
CA LEU A 233 -11.30 7.89 9.11
C LEU A 233 -10.08 8.66 8.63
N HIS A 234 -10.27 9.93 8.31
CA HIS A 234 -9.22 10.77 7.76
C HIS A 234 -8.41 11.40 8.89
N ILE A 235 -7.09 11.40 8.75
CA ILE A 235 -6.22 12.09 9.72
C ILE A 235 -6.30 13.59 9.51
N ASN A 236 -6.20 14.32 10.61
CA ASN A 236 -6.19 15.77 10.62
C ASN A 236 -4.76 16.32 10.41
N HIS A 237 -4.60 17.63 10.54
CA HIS A 237 -3.31 18.30 10.36
C HIS A 237 -2.21 17.70 11.24
N ASP A 238 -2.49 17.44 12.52
CA ASP A 238 -1.51 16.92 13.48
C ASP A 238 -1.10 15.48 13.12
N GLY A 239 -2.05 14.66 12.66
CA GLY A 239 -1.76 13.34 12.11
C GLY A 239 -0.81 13.42 10.90
N TYR A 240 -1.00 14.39 10.00
CA TYR A 240 -0.07 14.58 8.88
C TYR A 240 1.30 15.12 9.30
N LEU A 241 1.40 15.92 10.36
CA LEU A 241 2.70 16.31 10.92
C LEU A 241 3.48 15.10 11.43
N LEU A 242 2.80 14.15 12.09
CA LEU A 242 3.42 12.91 12.54
C LEU A 242 3.86 12.03 11.35
N TRP A 243 3.02 11.86 10.34
CA TRP A 243 3.41 11.16 9.11
C TRP A 243 4.61 11.80 8.44
N THR A 244 4.63 13.14 8.37
CA THR A 244 5.76 13.91 7.84
C THR A 244 7.04 13.60 8.61
N SER A 245 6.98 13.58 9.94
CA SER A 245 8.15 13.34 10.79
C SER A 245 8.78 11.96 10.56
N MET A 246 7.97 10.96 10.23
CA MET A 246 8.43 9.61 9.91
C MET A 246 8.98 9.50 8.50
N LEU A 247 8.29 10.09 7.53
CA LEU A 247 8.57 9.89 6.11
C LEU A 247 9.71 10.79 5.59
N LYS A 248 9.68 12.09 5.93
CA LYS A 248 10.59 13.09 5.37
C LYS A 248 12.07 12.76 5.53
N PRO A 249 12.58 12.22 6.67
CA PRO A 249 13.98 11.84 6.80
C PRO A 249 14.42 10.76 5.80
N HIS A 250 13.51 9.87 5.37
CA HIS A 250 13.80 8.88 4.35
C HIS A 250 13.91 9.53 2.97
N LEU A 251 12.97 10.42 2.64
CA LEU A 251 12.95 11.13 1.36
C LEU A 251 14.17 12.03 1.19
N MET A 252 14.55 12.80 2.20
CA MET A 252 15.74 13.66 2.18
C MET A 252 16.99 12.86 1.86
N ARG A 253 17.20 11.70 2.47
CA ARG A 253 18.38 10.84 2.20
C ARG A 253 18.48 10.38 0.75
N VAL A 254 17.35 10.21 0.08
CA VAL A 254 17.30 9.73 -1.31
C VAL A 254 17.43 10.90 -2.29
N CYS A 255 16.74 12.01 -2.03
CA CYS A 255 16.65 13.14 -2.96
C CYS A 255 17.88 14.06 -2.93
N GLU A 256 18.66 14.06 -1.84
CA GLU A 256 19.90 14.85 -1.70
C GLU A 256 21.14 14.18 -2.32
N ARG A 257 20.99 12.96 -2.84
CA ARG A 257 22.08 12.25 -3.56
C ARG A 257 22.06 12.61 -5.04
#